data_0d31690c623b6ad396c5bd00a7a50dde
#
_entry.id   0d31690c623b6ad396c5bd00a7a50dde
#
_cell.length_a   1.000
_cell.length_b   1.000
_cell.length_c   1.000
_cell.angle_alpha   90.00
_cell.angle_beta   90.00
_cell.angle_gamma   90.00
#
_symmetry.space_group_name_H-M   'P 1'
#
loop_
_entity.id
_entity.type
_entity.pdbx_description
1 polymer ?
#
loop_
_entity_poly.entity_id
_entity_poly.type
_entity_poly.pdbx_seq_one_letter_code
_entity_poly.pdbx_strand_id
1 'polypeptide(L)'
;MTRDDILYGRLKLWQPDEGPRVNMDTVLLAAYVRLKPRCESSFIELGAASGAVSLMLALRFPKKFRILGLEIQPELEELAQRNRLESGLSDRVSFRRMDFREYRSLPAGSFDGLVVNPPYEDEGRGRKSPSETISIARQSVCCTLPDVVEAASWLLKNKGKFFAVFRADRMAEFLALMAGKKLEPKRLKLVHPRVGDKANLFLVESLKGGGAGLTVEPPLFVHDSSGEYTPELLQAYELDGLK
;
A
#
# COMPACT_ATOMS: atom_id res chain seq x y z
N MET A 1 7.12 -21.43 -3.83
CA MET A 1 7.71 -20.15 -3.33
C MET A 1 8.93 -19.83 -4.16
N THR A 2 9.00 -18.61 -4.67
CA THR A 2 10.18 -18.08 -5.39
C THR A 2 10.87 -17.03 -4.53
N ARG A 3 12.19 -16.85 -4.76
CA ARG A 3 12.94 -15.77 -4.15
C ARG A 3 13.34 -14.80 -5.26
N ASP A 4 12.76 -13.61 -5.21
CA ASP A 4 12.89 -12.63 -6.27
C ASP A 4 13.76 -11.45 -5.82
N ASP A 5 14.61 -10.97 -6.72
CA ASP A 5 15.33 -9.72 -6.55
C ASP A 5 14.44 -8.55 -6.97
N ILE A 6 14.22 -7.65 -6.04
CA ILE A 6 13.38 -6.46 -6.24
C ILE A 6 14.23 -5.21 -6.08
N LEU A 7 13.82 -4.12 -6.71
CA LEU A 7 14.49 -2.82 -6.58
C LEU A 7 15.98 -2.90 -6.97
N TYR A 8 16.25 -3.54 -8.11
CA TYR A 8 17.63 -3.73 -8.61
C TYR A 8 18.55 -4.43 -7.61
N GLY A 9 18.05 -5.46 -6.92
CA GLY A 9 18.82 -6.25 -5.95
C GLY A 9 18.94 -5.65 -4.55
N ARG A 10 18.33 -4.49 -4.29
CA ARG A 10 18.33 -3.88 -2.95
C ARG A 10 17.46 -4.62 -1.93
N LEU A 11 16.49 -5.39 -2.41
CA LEU A 11 15.59 -6.19 -1.58
C LEU A 11 15.38 -7.55 -2.22
N LYS A 12 15.64 -8.62 -1.45
CA LYS A 12 15.32 -10.00 -1.83
C LYS A 12 14.14 -10.46 -1.03
N LEU A 13 13.08 -10.89 -1.73
CA LEU A 13 11.85 -11.33 -1.10
C LEU A 13 11.46 -12.73 -1.54
N TRP A 14 11.07 -13.53 -0.58
CA TRP A 14 10.30 -14.74 -0.83
C TRP A 14 8.86 -14.35 -1.14
N GLN A 15 8.34 -14.91 -2.21
CA GLN A 15 6.98 -14.67 -2.67
C GLN A 15 6.24 -16.00 -2.88
N PRO A 16 4.91 -16.03 -2.73
CA PRO A 16 4.13 -17.23 -3.03
C PRO A 16 4.20 -17.53 -4.53
N ASP A 17 4.04 -18.81 -4.91
CA ASP A 17 3.93 -19.19 -6.32
C ASP A 17 2.61 -18.68 -6.92
N GLU A 18 1.55 -18.68 -6.11
CA GLU A 18 0.21 -18.19 -6.46
C GLU A 18 -0.27 -17.17 -5.42
N GLY A 19 -1.07 -16.19 -5.84
CA GLY A 19 -1.63 -15.17 -4.98
C GLY A 19 -0.91 -13.83 -5.04
N PRO A 20 -0.97 -13.01 -3.98
CA PRO A 20 -0.45 -11.65 -4.01
C PRO A 20 1.08 -11.64 -4.09
N ARG A 21 1.59 -11.09 -5.18
CA ARG A 21 3.03 -10.86 -5.42
C ARG A 21 3.29 -9.38 -5.56
N VAL A 22 4.55 -9.01 -5.37
CA VAL A 22 5.00 -7.63 -5.63
C VAL A 22 4.77 -7.29 -7.09
N ASN A 23 4.09 -6.19 -7.31
CA ASN A 23 3.81 -5.61 -8.60
C ASN A 23 4.17 -4.11 -8.60
N MET A 24 3.92 -3.44 -9.70
CA MET A 24 4.16 -2.00 -9.84
C MET A 24 3.43 -1.18 -8.77
N ASP A 25 2.19 -1.55 -8.43
CA ASP A 25 1.37 -0.82 -7.45
C ASP A 25 2.05 -0.79 -6.08
N THR A 26 2.64 -1.92 -5.67
CA THR A 26 3.42 -2.07 -4.43
C THR A 26 4.59 -1.09 -4.38
N VAL A 27 5.35 -1.00 -5.49
CA VAL A 27 6.52 -0.11 -5.61
C VAL A 27 6.08 1.36 -5.63
N LEU A 28 5.05 1.68 -6.41
CA LEU A 28 4.50 3.04 -6.51
C LEU A 28 3.97 3.53 -5.16
N LEU A 29 3.25 2.69 -4.42
CA LEU A 29 2.78 3.04 -3.07
C LEU A 29 3.96 3.35 -2.15
N ALA A 30 4.96 2.47 -2.08
CA ALA A 30 6.15 2.70 -1.26
C ALA A 30 6.91 3.97 -1.65
N ALA A 31 7.02 4.26 -2.95
CA ALA A 31 7.66 5.47 -3.46
C ALA A 31 6.85 6.75 -3.20
N TYR A 32 5.52 6.66 -3.16
CA TYR A 32 4.62 7.81 -2.96
C TYR A 32 4.58 8.32 -1.51
N VAL A 33 4.88 7.47 -0.53
CA VAL A 33 4.91 7.87 0.89
C VAL A 33 5.95 8.97 1.11
N ARG A 34 5.55 10.08 1.75
CA ARG A 34 6.43 11.20 2.11
C ARG A 34 6.45 11.42 3.62
N LEU A 35 7.65 11.39 4.21
CA LEU A 35 7.88 11.68 5.63
C LEU A 35 8.78 12.89 5.80
N LYS A 36 8.62 13.56 6.94
CA LYS A 36 9.58 14.57 7.36
C LYS A 36 10.87 13.88 7.84
N PRO A 37 12.07 14.28 7.36
CA PRO A 37 13.31 13.50 7.51
C PRO A 37 13.83 13.26 8.94
N ARG A 38 13.31 13.94 9.95
CA ARG A 38 13.88 13.98 11.31
C ARG A 38 12.98 13.46 12.42
N CYS A 39 11.77 12.96 12.10
CA CYS A 39 10.81 12.51 13.11
C CYS A 39 10.85 11.00 13.28
N GLU A 40 10.81 10.55 14.52
CA GLU A 40 10.40 9.17 14.82
C GLU A 40 8.98 8.99 14.32
N SER A 41 8.72 7.89 13.61
CA SER A 41 7.44 7.65 12.96
C SER A 41 7.04 6.20 13.12
N SER A 42 5.83 6.00 13.62
CA SER A 42 5.19 4.68 13.74
C SER A 42 4.12 4.54 12.68
N PHE A 43 4.29 3.56 11.82
CA PHE A 43 3.38 3.25 10.72
C PHE A 43 2.68 1.91 10.92
N ILE A 44 1.56 1.75 10.22
CA ILE A 44 0.88 0.47 10.10
C ILE A 44 0.54 0.20 8.64
N GLU A 45 0.67 -1.05 8.19
CA GLU A 45 0.23 -1.55 6.89
C GLU A 45 -0.95 -2.48 7.07
N LEU A 46 -2.04 -2.25 6.33
CA LEU A 46 -3.21 -3.14 6.32
C LEU A 46 -3.11 -4.09 5.13
N GLY A 47 -3.12 -5.41 5.38
CA GLY A 47 -2.95 -6.43 4.35
C GLY A 47 -1.52 -6.46 3.83
N ALA A 48 -0.58 -6.82 4.69
CA ALA A 48 0.85 -6.73 4.37
C ALA A 48 1.34 -7.80 3.37
N ALA A 49 0.55 -8.83 3.10
CA ALA A 49 0.93 -9.97 2.26
C ALA A 49 2.33 -10.51 2.63
N SER A 50 3.26 -10.59 1.69
CA SER A 50 4.66 -10.99 1.95
C SER A 50 5.53 -9.91 2.61
N GLY A 51 4.96 -8.77 3.01
CA GLY A 51 5.65 -7.70 3.74
C GLY A 51 6.40 -6.70 2.86
N ALA A 52 6.18 -6.69 1.57
CA ALA A 52 6.99 -5.93 0.62
C ALA A 52 6.95 -4.41 0.86
N VAL A 53 5.77 -3.79 1.02
CA VAL A 53 5.64 -2.34 1.25
C VAL A 53 6.32 -1.95 2.55
N SER A 54 6.08 -2.69 3.63
CA SER A 54 6.72 -2.45 4.93
C SER A 54 8.24 -2.48 4.85
N LEU A 55 8.81 -3.46 4.16
CA LEU A 55 10.26 -3.60 4.00
C LEU A 55 10.85 -2.50 3.10
N MET A 56 10.16 -2.15 2.00
CA MET A 56 10.56 -1.04 1.12
C MET A 56 10.58 0.30 1.88
N LEU A 57 9.58 0.57 2.70
CA LEU A 57 9.51 1.78 3.52
C LEU A 57 10.62 1.81 4.57
N ALA A 58 10.92 0.68 5.21
CA ALA A 58 12.01 0.59 6.18
C ALA A 58 13.39 0.75 5.54
N LEU A 59 13.59 0.33 4.28
CA LEU A 59 14.82 0.62 3.53
C LEU A 59 14.94 2.11 3.19
N ARG A 60 13.82 2.71 2.79
CA ARG A 60 13.78 4.10 2.33
C ARG A 60 13.92 5.14 3.44
N PHE A 61 13.36 4.83 4.61
CA PHE A 61 13.31 5.80 5.71
C PHE A 61 14.36 5.53 6.79
N PRO A 62 14.73 6.55 7.61
CA PRO A 62 15.80 6.45 8.59
C PRO A 62 15.49 5.45 9.73
N LYS A 63 16.51 5.09 10.51
CA LYS A 63 16.42 4.10 11.60
C LYS A 63 15.33 4.35 12.66
N LYS A 64 14.80 5.56 12.75
CA LYS A 64 13.68 5.90 13.65
C LYS A 64 12.29 5.58 13.11
N PHE A 65 12.19 5.12 11.87
CA PHE A 65 10.95 4.64 11.28
C PHE A 65 10.63 3.22 11.77
N ARG A 66 9.41 3.00 12.22
CA ARG A 66 8.88 1.70 12.62
C ARG A 66 7.60 1.41 11.85
N ILE A 67 7.39 0.16 11.49
CA ILE A 67 6.15 -0.25 10.83
C ILE A 67 5.68 -1.62 11.33
N LEU A 68 4.37 -1.72 11.60
CA LEU A 68 3.65 -2.95 11.88
C LEU A 68 2.80 -3.31 10.66
N GLY A 69 3.06 -4.45 10.04
CA GLY A 69 2.20 -5.02 9.01
C GLY A 69 1.17 -5.98 9.63
N LEU A 70 -0.08 -5.84 9.23
CA LEU A 70 -1.16 -6.77 9.57
C LEU A 70 -1.46 -7.66 8.37
N GLU A 71 -1.49 -8.96 8.57
CA GLU A 71 -1.86 -9.93 7.54
C GLU A 71 -2.73 -11.02 8.17
N ILE A 72 -3.83 -11.37 7.50
CA ILE A 72 -4.79 -12.36 8.02
C ILE A 72 -4.42 -13.79 7.61
N GLN A 73 -3.79 -13.95 6.45
CA GLN A 73 -3.43 -15.25 5.90
C GLN A 73 -2.16 -15.77 6.56
N PRO A 74 -2.19 -16.93 7.24
CA PRO A 74 -1.05 -17.43 8.00
C PRO A 74 0.17 -17.66 7.11
N GLU A 75 0.00 -18.18 5.90
CA GLU A 75 1.09 -18.49 4.98
C GLU A 75 1.81 -17.23 4.49
N LEU A 76 1.08 -16.13 4.30
CA LEU A 76 1.64 -14.85 3.89
C LEU A 76 2.31 -14.15 5.08
N GLU A 77 1.73 -14.23 6.27
CA GLU A 77 2.34 -13.68 7.48
C GLU A 77 3.65 -14.38 7.82
N GLU A 78 3.71 -15.70 7.76
CA GLU A 78 4.95 -16.47 7.93
C GLU A 78 6.01 -16.06 6.89
N LEU A 79 5.58 -15.84 5.64
CA LEU A 79 6.46 -15.37 4.58
C LEU A 79 6.99 -13.95 4.85
N ALA A 80 6.13 -13.06 5.32
CA ALA A 80 6.53 -11.70 5.74
C ALA A 80 7.53 -11.73 6.90
N GLN A 81 7.33 -12.60 7.89
CA GLN A 81 8.29 -12.79 9.00
C GLN A 81 9.65 -13.29 8.48
N ARG A 82 9.65 -14.26 7.56
CA ARG A 82 10.88 -14.74 6.92
C ARG A 82 11.61 -13.61 6.18
N ASN A 83 10.88 -12.86 5.36
CA ASN A 83 11.43 -11.73 4.60
C ASN A 83 12.02 -10.67 5.53
N ARG A 84 11.35 -10.39 6.64
CA ARG A 84 11.84 -9.47 7.68
C ARG A 84 13.19 -9.92 8.26
N LEU A 85 13.29 -11.19 8.61
CA LEU A 85 14.53 -11.75 9.19
C LEU A 85 15.68 -11.71 8.19
N GLU A 86 15.43 -12.14 6.95
CA GLU A 86 16.45 -12.18 5.90
C GLU A 86 16.90 -10.78 5.42
N SER A 87 16.02 -9.77 5.53
CA SER A 87 16.37 -8.38 5.17
C SER A 87 17.20 -7.64 6.22
N GLY A 88 17.35 -8.18 7.42
CA GLY A 88 18.05 -7.50 8.52
C GLY A 88 17.29 -6.28 9.09
N LEU A 89 15.98 -6.19 8.86
CA LEU A 89 15.13 -5.05 9.26
C LEU A 89 14.27 -5.34 10.49
N SER A 90 14.60 -6.41 11.25
CA SER A 90 13.78 -6.90 12.37
C SER A 90 13.64 -5.92 13.53
N ASP A 91 14.52 -4.94 13.63
CA ASP A 91 14.47 -3.88 14.63
C ASP A 91 13.43 -2.78 14.30
N ARG A 92 12.98 -2.72 13.04
CA ARG A 92 12.11 -1.65 12.52
C ARG A 92 10.80 -2.11 11.93
N VAL A 93 10.75 -3.37 11.48
CA VAL A 93 9.57 -3.97 10.85
C VAL A 93 9.07 -5.10 11.74
N SER A 94 7.79 -5.17 11.95
CA SER A 94 7.11 -6.29 12.61
C SER A 94 5.87 -6.67 11.84
N PHE A 95 5.51 -7.94 11.88
CA PHE A 95 4.26 -8.43 11.30
C PHE A 95 3.44 -9.10 12.39
N ARG A 96 2.13 -9.03 12.24
CA ARG A 96 1.17 -9.68 13.13
C ARG A 96 0.08 -10.33 12.30
N ARG A 97 -0.16 -11.62 12.55
CA ARG A 97 -1.34 -12.28 12.03
C ARG A 97 -2.60 -11.70 12.68
N MET A 98 -3.37 -10.97 11.90
CA MET A 98 -4.56 -10.28 12.39
C MET A 98 -5.46 -9.85 11.25
N ASP A 99 -6.77 -10.04 11.42
CA ASP A 99 -7.75 -9.37 10.59
C ASP A 99 -7.81 -7.89 10.96
N PHE A 100 -7.45 -7.00 10.04
CA PHE A 100 -7.44 -5.58 10.34
C PHE A 100 -8.84 -5.00 10.62
N ARG A 101 -9.93 -5.71 10.30
CA ARG A 101 -11.30 -5.33 10.70
C ARG A 101 -11.49 -5.39 12.21
N GLU A 102 -10.64 -6.14 12.92
CA GLU A 102 -10.56 -6.13 14.38
C GLU A 102 -9.72 -4.95 14.92
N TYR A 103 -9.55 -3.89 14.14
CA TYR A 103 -8.71 -2.73 14.43
C TYR A 103 -8.95 -2.11 15.82
N ARG A 104 -10.12 -2.31 16.41
CA ARG A 104 -10.45 -1.82 17.76
C ARG A 104 -9.70 -2.53 18.88
N SER A 105 -9.09 -3.69 18.59
CA SER A 105 -8.17 -4.36 19.51
C SER A 105 -6.81 -3.66 19.63
N LEU A 106 -6.52 -2.73 18.70
CA LEU A 106 -5.34 -1.88 18.73
C LEU A 106 -5.70 -0.50 19.32
N PRO A 107 -4.76 0.16 20.01
CA PRO A 107 -5.03 1.47 20.59
C PRO A 107 -5.40 2.51 19.52
N ALA A 108 -6.47 3.28 19.80
CA ALA A 108 -6.89 4.36 18.90
C ALA A 108 -5.80 5.45 18.81
N GLY A 109 -5.62 6.01 17.62
CA GLY A 109 -4.71 7.14 17.42
C GLY A 109 -3.26 6.84 17.79
N SER A 110 -2.77 5.65 17.48
CA SER A 110 -1.41 5.21 17.86
C SER A 110 -0.37 5.34 16.73
N PHE A 111 -0.80 5.51 15.49
CA PHE A 111 0.11 5.54 14.34
C PHE A 111 0.19 6.93 13.69
N ASP A 112 1.40 7.31 13.30
CA ASP A 112 1.68 8.55 12.56
C ASP A 112 1.32 8.42 11.08
N GLY A 113 1.34 7.18 10.55
CA GLY A 113 0.98 6.88 9.19
C GLY A 113 0.38 5.49 9.01
N LEU A 114 -0.41 5.36 7.96
CA LEU A 114 -1.00 4.10 7.52
C LEU A 114 -0.84 3.97 6.02
N VAL A 115 -0.44 2.78 5.59
CA VAL A 115 -0.33 2.43 4.18
C VAL A 115 -1.22 1.24 3.86
N VAL A 116 -1.82 1.23 2.68
CA VAL A 116 -2.64 0.11 2.22
C VAL A 116 -2.63 -0.01 0.70
N ASN A 117 -2.50 -1.23 0.22
CA ASN A 117 -2.77 -1.63 -1.16
C ASN A 117 -3.92 -2.64 -1.11
N PRO A 118 -5.18 -2.17 -1.10
CA PRO A 118 -6.32 -3.06 -0.91
C PRO A 118 -6.49 -4.01 -2.10
N PRO A 119 -7.04 -5.21 -1.90
CA PRO A 119 -7.39 -6.09 -3.02
C PRO A 119 -8.42 -5.42 -3.94
N TYR A 120 -8.26 -5.61 -5.24
CA TYR A 120 -9.07 -4.95 -6.28
C TYR A 120 -10.38 -5.70 -6.61
N GLU A 121 -10.96 -6.47 -5.72
CA GLU A 121 -12.11 -7.30 -6.03
C GLU A 121 -13.37 -6.47 -6.29
N ASP A 122 -14.03 -6.77 -7.42
CA ASP A 122 -15.38 -6.31 -7.74
C ASP A 122 -16.38 -7.28 -7.13
N GLU A 123 -17.16 -6.85 -6.18
CA GLU A 123 -18.39 -7.55 -5.81
C GLU A 123 -19.31 -7.57 -7.06
N GLY A 124 -19.33 -8.69 -7.78
CA GLY A 124 -20.39 -8.99 -8.74
C GLY A 124 -20.15 -8.73 -10.23
N ARG A 125 -18.95 -8.44 -10.72
CA ARG A 125 -18.69 -8.28 -12.16
C ARG A 125 -17.63 -9.26 -12.68
N GLY A 126 -18.07 -10.30 -13.36
CA GLY A 126 -17.25 -11.17 -14.20
C GLY A 126 -17.51 -12.67 -14.02
N ARG A 127 -17.48 -13.45 -15.12
CA ARG A 127 -17.41 -14.91 -15.07
C ARG A 127 -16.05 -15.30 -14.51
N LYS A 128 -16.03 -15.77 -13.29
CA LYS A 128 -14.81 -16.25 -12.61
C LYS A 128 -14.45 -17.64 -13.15
N SER A 129 -13.16 -17.89 -13.40
CA SER A 129 -12.68 -19.22 -13.70
C SER A 129 -12.76 -20.11 -12.45
N PRO A 130 -12.86 -21.45 -12.57
CA PRO A 130 -12.87 -22.34 -11.39
C PRO A 130 -11.61 -22.21 -10.51
N SER A 131 -10.46 -21.90 -11.08
CA SER A 131 -9.22 -21.68 -10.35
C SER A 131 -9.21 -20.34 -9.59
N GLU A 132 -9.81 -19.29 -10.17
CA GLU A 132 -10.03 -18.00 -9.50
C GLU A 132 -11.01 -18.13 -8.33
N THR A 133 -12.06 -18.94 -8.48
CA THR A 133 -13.04 -19.18 -7.42
C THR A 133 -12.40 -19.87 -6.20
N ILE A 134 -11.43 -20.76 -6.40
CA ILE A 134 -10.70 -21.44 -5.30
C ILE A 134 -9.68 -20.48 -4.65
N SER A 135 -9.00 -19.64 -5.43
CA SER A 135 -8.11 -18.63 -4.88
C SER A 135 -8.87 -17.54 -4.11
N ILE A 136 -10.04 -17.16 -4.61
CA ILE A 136 -10.97 -16.23 -3.97
C ILE A 136 -11.55 -16.82 -2.69
N ALA A 137 -11.92 -18.10 -2.66
CA ALA A 137 -12.40 -18.75 -1.44
C ALA A 137 -11.32 -18.82 -0.35
N ARG A 138 -10.04 -18.86 -0.70
CA ARG A 138 -8.90 -18.73 0.23
C ARG A 138 -8.57 -17.26 0.55
N GLN A 139 -8.88 -16.33 -0.33
CA GLN A 139 -8.73 -14.88 -0.16
C GLN A 139 -10.00 -14.22 0.41
N SER A 140 -11.11 -14.96 0.53
CA SER A 140 -12.45 -14.44 0.85
C SER A 140 -12.65 -14.01 2.30
N VAL A 141 -11.64 -13.39 2.86
CA VAL A 141 -11.89 -12.37 3.88
C VAL A 141 -11.96 -11.03 3.14
N CYS A 142 -12.99 -10.90 2.30
CA CYS A 142 -13.20 -9.67 1.53
C CYS A 142 -13.24 -8.47 2.48
N CYS A 143 -12.16 -7.69 2.49
CA CYS A 143 -12.21 -6.37 3.10
C CYS A 143 -12.83 -5.40 2.08
N THR A 144 -13.71 -4.55 2.55
CA THR A 144 -14.33 -3.51 1.74
C THR A 144 -13.58 -2.18 1.90
N LEU A 145 -13.79 -1.24 0.98
CA LEU A 145 -13.24 0.12 1.14
C LEU A 145 -13.71 0.80 2.44
N PRO A 146 -14.98 0.68 2.87
CA PRO A 146 -15.39 1.14 4.19
C PRO A 146 -14.55 0.58 5.34
N ASP A 147 -14.24 -0.73 5.34
CA ASP A 147 -13.42 -1.35 6.41
C ASP A 147 -12.03 -0.71 6.48
N VAL A 148 -11.39 -0.49 5.33
CA VAL A 148 -10.08 0.18 5.23
C VAL A 148 -10.13 1.58 5.80
N VAL A 149 -11.13 2.37 5.41
CA VAL A 149 -11.26 3.77 5.82
C VAL A 149 -11.62 3.89 7.30
N GLU A 150 -12.44 2.97 7.84
CA GLU A 150 -12.78 2.92 9.26
C GLU A 150 -11.57 2.55 10.11
N ALA A 151 -10.83 1.50 9.73
CA ALA A 151 -9.60 1.11 10.41
C ALA A 151 -8.58 2.26 10.42
N ALA A 152 -8.38 2.91 9.27
CA ALA A 152 -7.47 4.04 9.15
C ALA A 152 -7.89 5.23 10.03
N SER A 153 -9.19 5.55 10.03
CA SER A 153 -9.73 6.63 10.88
C SER A 153 -9.54 6.34 12.37
N TRP A 154 -9.62 5.09 12.80
CA TRP A 154 -9.39 4.70 14.20
C TRP A 154 -7.89 4.73 14.55
N LEU A 155 -7.06 4.09 13.75
CA LEU A 155 -5.65 3.80 14.07
C LEU A 155 -4.75 5.03 13.97
N LEU A 156 -5.05 5.96 13.06
CA LEU A 156 -4.22 7.15 12.87
C LEU A 156 -4.38 8.15 14.01
N LYS A 157 -3.27 8.77 14.39
CA LYS A 157 -3.25 9.97 15.25
C LYS A 157 -3.97 11.13 14.55
N ASN A 158 -4.38 12.16 15.33
CA ASN A 158 -4.75 13.43 14.71
C ASN A 158 -3.56 13.97 13.90
N LYS A 159 -3.80 14.43 12.67
CA LYS A 159 -2.78 14.78 11.67
C LYS A 159 -1.88 13.61 11.23
N GLY A 160 -2.25 12.37 11.56
CA GLY A 160 -1.66 11.18 10.96
C GLY A 160 -1.99 11.08 9.47
N LYS A 161 -1.10 10.47 8.71
CA LYS A 161 -1.19 10.38 7.26
C LYS A 161 -1.68 9.02 6.81
N PHE A 162 -2.57 9.02 5.85
CA PHE A 162 -3.05 7.82 5.17
C PHE A 162 -2.53 7.82 3.74
N PHE A 163 -2.02 6.68 3.27
CA PHE A 163 -1.54 6.48 1.91
C PHE A 163 -2.17 5.23 1.32
N ALA A 164 -2.68 5.35 0.10
CA ALA A 164 -3.23 4.22 -0.63
C ALA A 164 -2.89 4.30 -2.12
N VAL A 165 -2.81 3.14 -2.75
CA VAL A 165 -2.92 2.95 -4.19
C VAL A 165 -4.23 2.22 -4.46
N PHE A 166 -4.99 2.64 -5.47
CA PHE A 166 -6.23 1.97 -5.84
C PHE A 166 -6.61 2.22 -7.30
N ARG A 167 -7.59 1.47 -7.79
CA ARG A 167 -8.13 1.58 -9.16
C ARG A 167 -8.76 2.96 -9.40
N ALA A 168 -8.42 3.59 -10.51
CA ALA A 168 -8.91 4.93 -10.86
C ALA A 168 -10.42 4.98 -11.10
N ASP A 169 -11.04 3.90 -11.57
CA ASP A 169 -12.48 3.83 -11.82
C ASP A 169 -13.35 3.89 -10.53
N ARG A 170 -12.75 3.59 -9.36
CA ARG A 170 -13.40 3.70 -8.05
C ARG A 170 -12.90 4.89 -7.22
N MET A 171 -12.17 5.81 -7.84
CA MET A 171 -11.58 6.96 -7.14
C MET A 171 -12.62 7.82 -6.44
N ALA A 172 -13.73 8.16 -7.11
CA ALA A 172 -14.77 9.02 -6.54
C ALA A 172 -15.38 8.40 -5.26
N GLU A 173 -15.68 7.11 -5.29
CA GLU A 173 -16.19 6.37 -4.13
C GLU A 173 -15.20 6.42 -2.97
N PHE A 174 -13.92 6.12 -3.24
CA PHE A 174 -12.90 6.07 -2.20
C PHE A 174 -12.65 7.44 -1.56
N LEU A 175 -12.55 8.49 -2.37
CA LEU A 175 -12.41 9.86 -1.86
C LEU A 175 -13.60 10.30 -1.00
N ALA A 176 -14.83 9.96 -1.40
CA ALA A 176 -16.04 10.26 -0.62
C ALA A 176 -16.05 9.54 0.74
N LEU A 177 -15.70 8.24 0.76
CA LEU A 177 -15.57 7.46 1.99
C LEU A 177 -14.52 8.05 2.94
N MET A 178 -13.36 8.42 2.42
CA MET A 178 -12.28 9.03 3.22
C MET A 178 -12.73 10.36 3.85
N ALA A 179 -13.32 11.26 3.05
CA ALA A 179 -13.81 12.54 3.53
C ALA A 179 -14.88 12.36 4.63
N GLY A 180 -15.79 11.39 4.46
CA GLY A 180 -16.81 11.04 5.45
C GLY A 180 -16.26 10.56 6.79
N LYS A 181 -15.03 10.06 6.83
CA LYS A 181 -14.32 9.59 8.05
C LYS A 181 -13.19 10.52 8.50
N LYS A 182 -13.21 11.78 8.07
CA LYS A 182 -12.22 12.82 8.42
C LYS A 182 -10.79 12.49 7.98
N LEU A 183 -10.63 11.65 6.96
CA LEU A 183 -9.38 11.43 6.24
C LEU A 183 -9.36 12.35 5.03
N GLU A 184 -8.97 13.60 5.22
CA GLU A 184 -9.05 14.63 4.19
C GLU A 184 -7.97 14.41 3.12
N PRO A 185 -8.32 14.18 1.83
CA PRO A 185 -7.36 14.03 0.76
C PRO A 185 -6.51 15.29 0.57
N LYS A 186 -5.19 15.12 0.44
CA LYS A 186 -4.22 16.23 0.34
C LYS A 186 -3.43 16.20 -0.94
N ARG A 187 -3.07 15.02 -1.40
CA ARG A 187 -2.35 14.82 -2.64
C ARG A 187 -2.94 13.64 -3.37
N LEU A 188 -3.03 13.77 -4.68
CA LEU A 188 -3.51 12.73 -5.58
C LEU A 188 -2.61 12.72 -6.82
N LYS A 189 -2.17 11.53 -7.22
CA LYS A 189 -1.42 11.30 -8.46
C LYS A 189 -2.12 10.22 -9.26
N LEU A 190 -2.46 10.49 -10.51
CA LEU A 190 -3.01 9.52 -11.45
C LEU A 190 -1.87 8.75 -12.12
N VAL A 191 -2.09 7.46 -12.34
CA VAL A 191 -1.14 6.59 -13.05
C VAL A 191 -1.81 6.10 -14.34
N HIS A 192 -1.19 6.40 -15.46
CA HIS A 192 -1.64 6.04 -16.80
C HIS A 192 -0.69 5.05 -17.44
N PRO A 193 -1.18 4.06 -18.21
CA PRO A 193 -0.30 3.17 -18.97
C PRO A 193 0.59 3.95 -19.95
N ARG A 194 -0.01 4.89 -20.71
CA ARG A 194 0.66 5.74 -21.70
C ARG A 194 -0.03 7.10 -21.78
N VAL A 195 0.63 8.05 -22.43
CA VAL A 195 0.01 9.33 -22.80
C VAL A 195 -1.20 9.08 -23.70
N GLY A 196 -2.35 9.66 -23.33
CA GLY A 196 -3.63 9.49 -24.04
C GLY A 196 -4.49 8.33 -23.51
N ASP A 197 -3.95 7.39 -22.76
CA ASP A 197 -4.70 6.32 -22.13
C ASP A 197 -5.47 6.83 -20.88
N LYS A 198 -6.52 6.13 -20.50
CA LYS A 198 -7.20 6.36 -19.22
C LYS A 198 -6.28 5.97 -18.06
N ALA A 199 -6.40 6.68 -16.93
CA ALA A 199 -5.73 6.26 -15.70
C ALA A 199 -6.26 4.90 -15.25
N ASN A 200 -5.35 3.99 -14.89
CA ASN A 200 -5.70 2.69 -14.30
C ASN A 200 -5.71 2.75 -12.79
N LEU A 201 -4.79 3.51 -12.22
CA LEU A 201 -4.59 3.62 -10.78
C LEU A 201 -4.56 5.08 -10.35
N PHE A 202 -4.77 5.30 -9.08
CA PHE A 202 -4.41 6.54 -8.41
C PHE A 202 -3.69 6.26 -7.08
N LEU A 203 -2.84 7.19 -6.73
CA LEU A 203 -2.17 7.25 -5.44
C LEU A 203 -2.76 8.42 -4.66
N VAL A 204 -3.07 8.22 -3.40
CA VAL A 204 -3.63 9.28 -2.54
C VAL A 204 -2.90 9.38 -1.21
N GLU A 205 -2.62 10.60 -0.79
CA GLU A 205 -2.24 10.94 0.58
C GLU A 205 -3.37 11.74 1.22
N SER A 206 -3.83 11.30 2.39
CA SER A 206 -4.83 12.01 3.19
C SER A 206 -4.29 12.34 4.57
N LEU A 207 -4.89 13.33 5.21
CA LEU A 207 -4.53 13.79 6.55
C LEU A 207 -5.74 13.66 7.49
N LYS A 208 -5.62 12.88 8.55
CA LYS A 208 -6.69 12.76 9.54
C LYS A 208 -6.94 14.10 10.22
N GLY A 209 -8.19 14.57 10.20
CA GLY A 209 -8.58 15.87 10.73
C GLY A 209 -7.94 17.05 9.98
N GLY A 210 -7.56 16.84 8.71
CA GLY A 210 -7.11 17.91 7.83
C GLY A 210 -8.26 18.87 7.47
N GLY A 211 -7.95 20.12 7.16
CA GLY A 211 -8.88 21.04 6.49
C GLY A 211 -8.96 20.74 4.99
N ALA A 212 -9.92 21.30 4.27
CA ALA A 212 -10.07 21.13 2.82
C ALA A 212 -8.81 21.55 2.02
N GLY A 213 -8.67 21.02 0.82
CA GLY A 213 -7.60 21.36 -0.12
C GLY A 213 -6.85 20.14 -0.62
N LEU A 214 -7.14 19.73 -1.85
CA LEU A 214 -6.52 18.64 -2.58
C LEU A 214 -5.61 19.19 -3.68
N THR A 215 -4.36 18.74 -3.71
CA THR A 215 -3.46 18.98 -4.84
C THR A 215 -3.46 17.73 -5.73
N VAL A 216 -3.87 17.89 -6.99
CA VAL A 216 -3.68 16.88 -8.02
C VAL A 216 -2.30 17.12 -8.63
N GLU A 217 -1.41 16.14 -8.44
CA GLU A 217 -0.05 16.19 -8.97
C GLU A 217 -0.02 15.86 -10.46
N PRO A 218 1.03 16.23 -11.20
CA PRO A 218 1.22 15.75 -12.57
C PRO A 218 1.09 14.23 -12.62
N PRO A 219 0.42 13.69 -13.66
CA PRO A 219 0.22 12.24 -13.79
C PRO A 219 1.54 11.51 -14.01
N LEU A 220 1.62 10.27 -13.53
CA LEU A 220 2.69 9.35 -13.87
C LEU A 220 2.26 8.54 -15.10
N PHE A 221 3.13 8.46 -16.10
CA PHE A 221 2.98 7.55 -17.23
C PHE A 221 3.91 6.35 -17.04
N VAL A 222 3.39 5.14 -17.21
CA VAL A 222 4.17 3.91 -17.06
C VAL A 222 5.16 3.76 -18.21
N HIS A 223 4.67 3.94 -19.44
CA HIS A 223 5.47 3.81 -20.66
C HIS A 223 5.53 5.14 -21.40
N ASP A 224 6.66 5.39 -22.03
CA ASP A 224 6.86 6.48 -22.97
C ASP A 224 6.34 6.15 -24.37
N SER A 225 6.60 7.02 -25.36
CA SER A 225 6.20 6.83 -26.75
C SER A 225 6.91 5.67 -27.46
N SER A 226 8.05 5.21 -26.96
CA SER A 226 8.78 4.05 -27.49
C SER A 226 8.30 2.73 -26.88
N GLY A 227 7.49 2.78 -25.82
CA GLY A 227 7.00 1.61 -25.08
C GLY A 227 7.91 1.20 -23.92
N GLU A 228 8.97 1.96 -23.66
CA GLU A 228 9.87 1.75 -22.53
C GLU A 228 9.31 2.37 -21.25
N TYR A 229 9.79 1.92 -20.09
CA TYR A 229 9.42 2.51 -18.80
C TYR A 229 9.93 3.94 -18.69
N THR A 230 9.07 4.83 -18.21
CA THR A 230 9.44 6.24 -18.02
C THR A 230 10.50 6.42 -16.93
N PRO A 231 11.33 7.47 -17.00
CA PRO A 231 12.30 7.78 -15.94
C PRO A 231 11.66 7.96 -14.57
N GLU A 232 10.43 8.52 -14.50
CA GLU A 232 9.71 8.69 -13.24
C GLU A 232 9.33 7.33 -12.61
N LEU A 233 8.89 6.37 -13.43
CA LEU A 233 8.63 5.01 -12.94
C LEU A 233 9.92 4.33 -12.48
N LEU A 234 11.00 4.41 -13.27
CA LEU A 234 12.29 3.82 -12.89
C LEU A 234 12.83 4.41 -11.58
N GLN A 235 12.64 5.72 -11.35
CA GLN A 235 12.99 6.37 -10.09
C GLN A 235 12.22 5.80 -8.90
N ALA A 236 10.94 5.41 -9.08
CA ALA A 236 10.18 4.74 -8.04
C ALA A 236 10.81 3.41 -7.62
N TYR A 237 11.36 2.65 -8.58
CA TYR A 237 12.08 1.40 -8.31
C TYR A 237 13.44 1.61 -7.62
N GLU A 238 14.01 2.79 -7.69
CA GLU A 238 15.20 3.19 -6.93
C GLU A 238 14.87 3.63 -5.50
N LEU A 239 13.60 3.65 -5.12
CA LEU A 239 13.07 4.14 -3.83
C LEU A 239 13.36 5.63 -3.55
N ASP A 240 13.70 6.43 -4.55
CA ASP A 240 14.01 7.85 -4.37
C ASP A 240 12.77 8.73 -4.12
N GLY A 241 11.60 8.14 -4.22
CA GLY A 241 10.31 8.80 -4.03
C GLY A 241 9.81 9.48 -5.31
N LEU A 242 8.50 9.45 -5.47
CA LEU A 242 7.82 10.18 -6.55
C LEU A 242 7.80 11.67 -6.21
N LYS A 243 8.25 12.48 -7.16
CA LYS A 243 8.23 13.96 -7.08
C LYS A 243 6.85 14.51 -7.38
#